data_746c81c861a34cdad0ed6e166b7aaefe
#
_entry.id   746c81c861a34cdad0ed6e166b7aaefe
#
_cell.length_a   1.000
_cell.length_b   1.000
_cell.length_c   1.000
_cell.angle_alpha   90.00
_cell.angle_beta   90.00
_cell.angle_gamma   90.00
#
_symmetry.space_group_name_H-M   'P 1'
#
loop_
_entity.id
_entity.type
_entity.pdbx_description
1 polymer ?
#
loop_
_entity_poly.entity_id
_entity_poly.type
_entity_poly.pdbx_seq_one_letter_code
_entity_poly.pdbx_strand_id
1 'polypeptide(L)'
;MQCARTRRPHRSRGWSSSFAIAGLAAVLISLTVGPPASAATLERVKQAGKITLGYRADARPFAFRDESGNAAGYSVALCQKIAEQVKAEFGLSTLAVEWSPVTVEDQFRAVQENKVDLLCGVDETLSGRKDVDFSIPVFPGGIGALLRADAPAGLQEVLLGRQSSAPIWRGSPAQVIEKQVFSVVAGTPSEAWLARQLDKFQLTAKVIPVDGYDAGIRRVVDRSANVFFADRSILLDAATRSPSAGDLTVLDRLFTYGPLALALARGDEDFRLLVDKTLSQFFRSENFHGLYVKWFGQPGESAVMFFRLSALPE
;
A
#
# COMPACT_ATOMS: atom_id res chain seq x y z
N MET A 1 -52.11 14.35 62.02
CA MET A 1 -52.80 13.41 62.98
C MET A 1 -51.76 12.34 63.30
N GLN A 2 -51.20 12.52 64.42
CA GLN A 2 -51.14 11.65 65.59
C GLN A 2 -50.29 10.40 65.37
N CYS A 3 -49.11 10.38 66.00
CA CYS A 3 -48.88 9.90 67.39
C CYS A 3 -48.86 8.37 67.47
N ALA A 4 -47.98 7.65 68.08
CA ALA A 4 -47.05 7.79 69.17
C ALA A 4 -46.11 6.56 69.20
N ARG A 5 -44.87 6.71 69.64
CA ARG A 5 -44.30 6.29 70.95
C ARG A 5 -44.57 4.85 71.33
N THR A 6 -43.63 4.03 71.73
CA THR A 6 -42.69 3.97 72.86
C THR A 6 -42.09 2.55 72.89
N ARG A 7 -40.97 2.19 73.31
CA ARG A 7 -40.12 2.26 74.47
C ARG A 7 -39.11 1.12 74.43
N ARG A 8 -37.90 1.40 74.86
CA ARG A 8 -36.87 0.44 75.31
C ARG A 8 -37.32 -0.23 76.64
N PRO A 9 -36.70 -1.37 77.12
CA PRO A 9 -35.40 -1.27 77.73
C PRO A 9 -34.49 -2.54 77.72
N HIS A 10 -33.26 -2.30 77.94
CA HIS A 10 -32.29 -2.82 78.95
C HIS A 10 -31.75 -4.27 78.99
N ARG A 11 -30.38 -4.27 78.87
CA ARG A 11 -29.37 -4.99 79.66
C ARG A 11 -29.21 -6.50 79.49
N SER A 12 -27.99 -6.92 79.13
CA SER A 12 -27.01 -7.38 80.10
C SER A 12 -25.62 -7.64 79.46
N ARG A 13 -24.63 -7.38 80.24
CA ARG A 13 -23.20 -7.55 80.05
C ARG A 13 -22.87 -9.07 79.89
N GLY A 14 -21.92 -9.32 78.96
CA GLY A 14 -21.15 -10.57 78.95
C GLY A 14 -19.76 -10.28 78.35
N TRP A 15 -18.78 -10.24 79.21
CA TRP A 15 -17.35 -10.03 78.94
C TRP A 15 -16.74 -11.40 78.65
N SER A 16 -16.04 -11.60 77.57
CA SER A 16 -14.94 -12.56 77.47
C SER A 16 -14.09 -12.28 76.23
N SER A 17 -12.95 -11.84 76.53
CA SER A 17 -11.59 -12.09 76.07
C SER A 17 -11.31 -12.62 74.65
N SER A 18 -10.55 -11.85 73.86
CA SER A 18 -9.31 -12.17 73.16
C SER A 18 -9.31 -13.35 72.19
N PHE A 19 -9.05 -13.02 70.93
CA PHE A 19 -7.83 -13.46 70.23
C PHE A 19 -7.77 -12.72 68.90
N ALA A 20 -6.79 -11.83 68.80
CA ALA A 20 -6.36 -11.20 67.57
C ALA A 20 -5.67 -12.24 66.68
N ILE A 21 -6.28 -12.56 65.55
CA ILE A 21 -5.62 -13.26 64.46
C ILE A 21 -5.41 -12.22 63.35
N ALA A 22 -4.17 -11.71 63.25
CA ALA A 22 -3.72 -10.91 62.16
C ALA A 22 -3.69 -11.79 60.89
N GLY A 23 -4.72 -11.69 60.06
CA GLY A 23 -4.77 -12.28 58.74
C GLY A 23 -3.96 -11.43 57.79
N LEU A 24 -2.76 -11.87 57.46
CA LEU A 24 -1.90 -11.31 56.39
C LEU A 24 -2.58 -11.60 55.05
N ALA A 25 -3.34 -10.65 54.51
CA ALA A 25 -3.86 -10.72 53.17
C ALA A 25 -2.69 -10.52 52.18
N ALA A 26 -2.12 -11.63 51.73
CA ALA A 26 -1.20 -11.64 50.60
C ALA A 26 -1.97 -11.25 49.34
N VAL A 27 -1.85 -9.98 48.92
CA VAL A 27 -2.29 -9.50 47.59
C VAL A 27 -1.38 -10.15 46.56
N LEU A 28 -1.80 -11.25 45.98
CA LEU A 28 -1.23 -11.82 44.77
C LEU A 28 -1.54 -10.85 43.63
N ILE A 29 -0.60 -9.93 43.34
CA ILE A 29 -0.58 -9.17 42.10
C ILE A 29 -0.30 -10.21 41.02
N SER A 30 -1.36 -10.70 40.38
CA SER A 30 -1.26 -11.44 39.13
C SER A 30 -0.76 -10.49 38.08
N LEU A 31 0.54 -10.50 37.83
CA LEU A 31 1.12 -9.95 36.59
C LEU A 31 0.48 -10.72 35.45
N THR A 32 -0.57 -10.16 34.86
CA THR A 32 -1.07 -10.60 33.57
C THR A 32 0.03 -10.29 32.56
N VAL A 33 0.91 -11.28 32.32
CA VAL A 33 1.78 -11.28 31.16
C VAL A 33 0.81 -11.29 29.98
N GLY A 34 0.61 -10.13 29.38
CA GLY A 34 -0.08 -10.01 28.09
C GLY A 34 0.58 -10.97 27.09
N PRO A 35 -0.13 -11.38 26.03
CA PRO A 35 0.49 -12.20 24.99
C PRO A 35 1.80 -11.54 24.58
N PRO A 36 2.89 -12.31 24.38
CA PRO A 36 4.18 -11.74 24.00
C PRO A 36 3.94 -10.87 22.78
N ALA A 37 4.29 -9.58 22.89
CA ALA A 37 4.35 -8.72 21.73
C ALA A 37 5.21 -9.47 20.70
N SER A 38 4.67 -9.68 19.50
CA SER A 38 5.42 -10.30 18.40
C SER A 38 6.80 -9.65 18.38
N ALA A 39 7.87 -10.44 18.45
CA ALA A 39 9.22 -9.88 18.48
C ALA A 39 9.35 -8.90 17.31
N ALA A 40 9.80 -7.67 17.58
CA ALA A 40 9.99 -6.64 16.59
C ALA A 40 10.78 -7.19 15.38
N THR A 41 10.47 -6.75 14.19
CA THR A 41 11.09 -7.29 12.96
C THR A 41 12.61 -7.28 13.04
N LEU A 42 13.19 -6.21 13.56
CA LEU A 42 14.64 -6.10 13.69
C LEU A 42 15.26 -7.22 14.54
N GLU A 43 14.62 -7.58 15.67
CA GLU A 43 15.09 -8.67 16.53
C GLU A 43 14.93 -10.04 15.86
N ARG A 44 13.82 -10.28 15.15
CA ARG A 44 13.63 -11.53 14.38
C ARG A 44 14.69 -11.68 13.30
N VAL A 45 14.94 -10.61 12.53
CA VAL A 45 15.93 -10.57 11.45
C VAL A 45 17.33 -10.82 12.00
N LYS A 46 17.69 -10.16 13.12
CA LYS A 46 18.98 -10.33 13.78
C LYS A 46 19.19 -11.77 14.26
N GLN A 47 18.19 -12.37 14.91
CA GLN A 47 18.26 -13.75 15.41
C GLN A 47 18.29 -14.78 14.28
N ALA A 48 17.50 -14.56 13.22
CA ALA A 48 17.42 -15.47 12.10
C ALA A 48 18.59 -15.33 11.11
N GLY A 49 19.33 -14.22 11.13
CA GLY A 49 20.35 -13.89 10.14
C GLY A 49 19.80 -13.73 8.72
N LYS A 50 18.49 -13.46 8.59
CA LYS A 50 17.81 -13.30 7.31
C LYS A 50 16.68 -12.26 7.38
N ILE A 51 16.40 -11.62 6.24
CA ILE A 51 15.26 -10.75 6.01
C ILE A 51 14.46 -11.26 4.82
N THR A 52 13.13 -11.29 4.95
CA THR A 52 12.23 -11.71 3.87
C THR A 52 11.54 -10.50 3.27
N LEU A 53 11.79 -10.25 1.98
CA LEU A 53 11.27 -9.12 1.22
C LEU A 53 10.17 -9.58 0.27
N GLY A 54 8.96 -9.04 0.46
CA GLY A 54 7.81 -9.32 -0.39
C GLY A 54 7.78 -8.43 -1.62
N TYR A 55 7.37 -8.96 -2.77
CA TYR A 55 7.24 -8.17 -3.98
C TYR A 55 6.13 -8.70 -4.90
N ARG A 56 5.51 -7.79 -5.67
CA ARG A 56 4.62 -8.15 -6.76
C ARG A 56 5.45 -8.62 -7.96
N ALA A 57 5.15 -9.80 -8.48
CA ALA A 57 5.92 -10.37 -9.59
C ALA A 57 5.52 -9.80 -10.97
N ASP A 58 4.48 -9.00 -11.06
CA ASP A 58 3.85 -8.48 -12.27
C ASP A 58 3.76 -6.95 -12.38
N ALA A 59 4.25 -6.21 -11.37
CA ALA A 59 4.09 -4.75 -11.27
C ALA A 59 5.32 -3.96 -11.76
N ARG A 60 5.86 -4.31 -12.94
CA ARG A 60 6.94 -3.54 -13.56
C ARG A 60 6.49 -2.10 -13.90
N PRO A 61 7.30 -1.05 -13.69
CA PRO A 61 8.75 -1.07 -13.38
C PRO A 61 9.09 -1.15 -11.89
N PHE A 62 8.11 -1.20 -11.00
CA PHE A 62 8.33 -1.17 -9.55
C PHE A 62 8.85 -2.49 -8.99
N ALA A 63 8.14 -3.58 -9.26
CA ALA A 63 8.52 -4.91 -8.81
C ALA A 63 8.04 -5.96 -9.82
N PHE A 64 8.92 -6.87 -10.20
CA PHE A 64 8.58 -7.93 -11.15
C PHE A 64 9.60 -9.07 -11.04
N ARG A 65 9.27 -10.19 -11.68
CA ARG A 65 10.20 -11.29 -11.85
C ARG A 65 10.92 -11.12 -13.20
N ASP A 66 12.26 -11.07 -13.17
CA ASP A 66 13.05 -10.97 -14.40
C ASP A 66 13.12 -12.30 -15.15
N GLU A 67 13.77 -12.32 -16.31
CA GLU A 67 13.93 -13.52 -17.16
C GLU A 67 14.71 -14.63 -16.49
N SER A 68 15.55 -14.30 -15.51
CA SER A 68 16.30 -15.26 -14.70
C SER A 68 15.52 -15.79 -13.48
N GLY A 69 14.28 -15.31 -13.30
CA GLY A 69 13.41 -15.67 -12.18
C GLY A 69 13.64 -14.87 -10.90
N ASN A 70 14.51 -13.86 -10.92
CA ASN A 70 14.84 -13.03 -9.75
C ASN A 70 13.86 -11.86 -9.59
N ALA A 71 13.74 -11.39 -8.35
CA ALA A 71 13.05 -10.14 -8.06
C ALA A 71 13.84 -8.95 -8.63
N ALA A 72 13.17 -8.08 -9.39
CA ALA A 72 13.76 -6.90 -10.02
C ALA A 72 12.77 -5.73 -9.99
N GLY A 73 13.28 -4.51 -10.17
CA GLY A 73 12.47 -3.30 -10.25
C GLY A 73 12.94 -2.19 -9.32
N TYR A 74 12.30 -1.04 -9.46
CA TYR A 74 12.62 0.15 -8.68
C TYR A 74 12.43 -0.08 -7.17
N SER A 75 11.25 -0.56 -6.76
CA SER A 75 10.94 -0.80 -5.34
C SER A 75 11.75 -1.97 -4.77
N VAL A 76 12.07 -2.98 -5.60
CA VAL A 76 12.98 -4.07 -5.22
C VAL A 76 14.37 -3.53 -4.87
N ALA A 77 14.89 -2.60 -5.67
CA ALA A 77 16.18 -1.95 -5.39
C ALA A 77 16.15 -1.13 -4.07
N LEU A 78 15.03 -0.47 -3.76
CA LEU A 78 14.87 0.22 -2.48
C LEU A 78 14.86 -0.76 -1.31
N CYS A 79 14.11 -1.85 -1.40
CA CYS A 79 14.10 -2.89 -0.37
C CYS A 79 15.48 -3.52 -0.17
N GLN A 80 16.22 -3.76 -1.26
CA GLN A 80 17.60 -4.24 -1.16
C GLN A 80 18.48 -3.27 -0.37
N LYS A 81 18.29 -1.95 -0.59
CA LYS A 81 19.00 -0.91 0.16
C LYS A 81 18.64 -0.93 1.65
N ILE A 82 17.37 -1.18 1.99
CA ILE A 82 16.95 -1.36 3.39
C ILE A 82 17.64 -2.57 4.02
N ALA A 83 17.70 -3.71 3.31
CA ALA A 83 18.38 -4.91 3.82
C ALA A 83 19.88 -4.66 4.07
N GLU A 84 20.55 -3.90 3.18
CA GLU A 84 21.94 -3.49 3.37
C GLU A 84 22.11 -2.62 4.63
N GLN A 85 21.18 -1.70 4.89
CA GLN A 85 21.20 -0.87 6.09
C GLN A 85 20.93 -1.67 7.36
N VAL A 86 19.97 -2.61 7.34
CA VAL A 86 19.74 -3.53 8.48
C VAL A 86 20.99 -4.32 8.81
N LYS A 87 21.68 -4.84 7.78
CA LYS A 87 22.97 -5.53 7.96
C LYS A 87 24.01 -4.64 8.62
N ALA A 88 24.12 -3.38 8.18
CA ALA A 88 25.09 -2.41 8.72
C ALA A 88 24.75 -2.01 10.17
N GLU A 89 23.48 -1.77 10.48
CA GLU A 89 23.01 -1.37 11.81
C GLU A 89 23.35 -2.39 12.89
N PHE A 90 23.24 -3.69 12.55
CA PHE A 90 23.58 -4.77 13.47
C PHE A 90 25.04 -5.24 13.39
N GLY A 91 25.86 -4.65 12.54
CA GLY A 91 27.23 -5.10 12.32
C GLY A 91 27.35 -6.56 11.87
N LEU A 92 26.33 -7.07 11.17
CA LEU A 92 26.30 -8.44 10.70
C LEU A 92 27.32 -8.65 9.58
N SER A 93 28.11 -9.72 9.66
CA SER A 93 29.01 -10.10 8.57
C SER A 93 28.24 -10.53 7.33
N THR A 94 27.10 -11.22 7.54
CA THR A 94 26.19 -11.69 6.49
C THR A 94 24.74 -11.47 6.91
N LEU A 95 23.88 -11.15 5.95
CA LEU A 95 22.43 -11.15 6.09
C LEU A 95 21.85 -11.79 4.84
N ALA A 96 21.15 -12.90 4.99
CA ALA A 96 20.47 -13.54 3.88
C ALA A 96 19.23 -12.72 3.49
N VAL A 97 19.05 -12.42 2.20
CA VAL A 97 17.87 -11.76 1.66
C VAL A 97 17.03 -12.79 0.91
N GLU A 98 15.84 -13.07 1.43
CA GLU A 98 14.87 -13.96 0.80
C GLU A 98 13.79 -13.14 0.09
N TRP A 99 13.52 -13.45 -1.18
CA TRP A 99 12.49 -12.79 -1.98
C TRP A 99 11.23 -13.64 -2.05
N SER A 100 10.12 -13.10 -1.60
CA SER A 100 8.81 -13.77 -1.58
C SER A 100 7.83 -13.07 -2.52
N PRO A 101 7.41 -13.71 -3.63
CA PRO A 101 6.35 -13.14 -4.46
C PRO A 101 5.01 -13.19 -3.73
N VAL A 102 4.24 -12.11 -3.84
CA VAL A 102 2.89 -11.98 -3.25
C VAL A 102 1.87 -11.57 -4.30
N THR A 103 0.60 -11.93 -4.07
CA THR A 103 -0.53 -11.44 -4.88
C THR A 103 -1.13 -10.16 -4.29
N VAL A 104 -2.05 -9.52 -5.00
CA VAL A 104 -2.80 -8.35 -4.50
C VAL A 104 -3.59 -8.71 -3.24
N GLU A 105 -4.21 -9.90 -3.25
CA GLU A 105 -5.09 -10.36 -2.17
C GLU A 105 -4.31 -10.71 -0.90
N ASP A 106 -3.09 -11.25 -1.06
CA ASP A 106 -2.31 -11.81 0.05
C ASP A 106 -1.26 -10.85 0.62
N GLN A 107 -0.92 -9.78 -0.09
CA GLN A 107 0.23 -8.93 0.20
C GLN A 107 0.26 -8.40 1.64
N PHE A 108 -0.84 -7.88 2.17
CA PHE A 108 -0.88 -7.35 3.54
C PHE A 108 -0.95 -8.46 4.58
N ARG A 109 -1.66 -9.55 4.28
CA ARG A 109 -1.70 -10.73 5.17
C ARG A 109 -0.32 -11.35 5.33
N ALA A 110 0.48 -11.40 4.27
CA ALA A 110 1.86 -11.90 4.35
C ALA A 110 2.72 -11.09 5.33
N VAL A 111 2.51 -9.77 5.40
CA VAL A 111 3.17 -8.88 6.38
C VAL A 111 2.63 -9.14 7.79
N GLN A 112 1.30 -9.18 7.97
CA GLN A 112 0.66 -9.42 9.27
C GLN A 112 1.06 -10.76 9.90
N GLU A 113 1.24 -11.79 9.07
CA GLU A 113 1.65 -13.12 9.50
C GLU A 113 3.17 -13.30 9.61
N ASN A 114 3.95 -12.23 9.46
CA ASN A 114 5.42 -12.23 9.45
C ASN A 114 6.05 -13.21 8.42
N LYS A 115 5.32 -13.53 7.35
CA LYS A 115 5.87 -14.26 6.19
C LYS A 115 6.76 -13.36 5.34
N VAL A 116 6.53 -12.06 5.45
CA VAL A 116 7.28 -10.99 4.80
C VAL A 116 7.57 -9.93 5.86
N ASP A 117 8.83 -9.51 5.96
CA ASP A 117 9.26 -8.46 6.88
C ASP A 117 9.03 -7.06 6.30
N LEU A 118 9.25 -6.90 5.00
CA LEU A 118 9.05 -5.65 4.27
C LEU A 118 8.47 -5.94 2.90
N LEU A 119 7.37 -5.27 2.55
CA LEU A 119 6.72 -5.40 1.25
C LEU A 119 7.11 -4.23 0.34
N CYS A 120 7.60 -4.55 -0.86
CA CYS A 120 8.27 -3.62 -1.74
C CYS A 120 7.32 -3.00 -2.77
N GLY A 121 6.89 -1.77 -2.52
CA GLY A 121 6.16 -0.94 -3.49
C GLY A 121 4.70 -1.32 -3.64
N VAL A 122 3.88 -0.80 -2.76
CA VAL A 122 2.41 -0.94 -2.78
C VAL A 122 1.74 0.41 -2.69
N ASP A 123 0.48 0.49 -3.14
CA ASP A 123 -0.32 1.68 -2.97
C ASP A 123 -0.53 2.01 -1.49
N GLU A 124 -0.12 3.20 -1.06
CA GLU A 124 -0.41 3.69 0.27
C GLU A 124 -1.86 4.17 0.33
N THR A 125 -2.68 3.48 1.10
CA THR A 125 -4.11 3.80 1.24
C THR A 125 -4.55 3.84 2.70
N LEU A 126 -5.60 4.64 3.00
CA LEU A 126 -6.19 4.65 4.35
C LEU A 126 -6.78 3.29 4.74
N SER A 127 -7.28 2.53 3.77
CA SER A 127 -7.75 1.15 4.03
C SER A 127 -6.59 0.22 4.38
N GLY A 128 -5.47 0.30 3.66
CA GLY A 128 -4.28 -0.49 3.94
C GLY A 128 -3.66 -0.21 5.31
N ARG A 129 -3.77 1.04 5.80
CA ARG A 129 -3.31 1.41 7.15
C ARG A 129 -4.06 0.71 8.30
N LYS A 130 -5.16 0.02 8.01
CA LYS A 130 -5.80 -0.86 9.01
C LYS A 130 -5.02 -2.16 9.21
N ASP A 131 -4.31 -2.59 8.19
CA ASP A 131 -3.66 -3.89 8.12
C ASP A 131 -2.15 -3.82 8.30
N VAL A 132 -1.51 -2.77 7.78
CA VAL A 132 -0.06 -2.56 7.80
C VAL A 132 0.30 -1.10 8.10
N ASP A 133 1.55 -0.85 8.46
CA ASP A 133 2.12 0.49 8.43
C ASP A 133 2.90 0.71 7.13
N PHE A 134 3.05 1.97 6.75
CA PHE A 134 3.77 2.37 5.54
C PHE A 134 4.99 3.22 5.89
N SER A 135 6.01 3.10 5.07
CA SER A 135 7.15 4.02 5.06
C SER A 135 6.75 5.42 4.57
N ILE A 136 7.71 6.34 4.57
CA ILE A 136 7.56 7.54 3.74
C ILE A 136 7.32 7.12 2.27
N PRO A 137 6.60 7.96 1.49
CA PRO A 137 6.30 7.66 0.10
C PRO A 137 7.57 7.46 -0.74
N VAL A 138 7.57 6.44 -1.58
CA VAL A 138 8.70 6.09 -2.45
C VAL A 138 8.49 6.42 -3.92
N PHE A 139 7.25 6.74 -4.31
CA PHE A 139 6.95 7.15 -5.68
C PHE A 139 5.62 7.92 -5.76
N PRO A 140 5.52 8.99 -6.59
CA PRO A 140 4.28 9.74 -6.81
C PRO A 140 3.37 9.01 -7.81
N GLY A 141 2.74 7.91 -7.40
CA GLY A 141 1.85 7.12 -8.22
C GLY A 141 0.50 7.79 -8.49
N GLY A 142 -0.29 7.14 -9.31
CA GLY A 142 -1.65 7.57 -9.60
C GLY A 142 -2.26 6.81 -10.77
N ILE A 143 -3.59 6.76 -10.80
CA ILE A 143 -4.32 6.03 -11.82
C ILE A 143 -4.23 6.77 -13.16
N GLY A 144 -3.76 6.07 -14.19
CA GLY A 144 -3.80 6.45 -15.59
C GLY A 144 -4.80 5.63 -16.38
N ALA A 145 -4.86 5.86 -17.68
CA ALA A 145 -5.67 5.11 -18.62
C ALA A 145 -4.85 4.75 -19.86
N LEU A 146 -4.85 3.47 -20.20
CA LEU A 146 -4.33 2.92 -21.45
C LEU A 146 -5.50 2.64 -22.38
N LEU A 147 -5.37 3.05 -23.62
CA LEU A 147 -6.31 2.78 -24.69
C LEU A 147 -5.57 2.57 -26.00
N ARG A 148 -6.27 2.18 -27.05
CA ARG A 148 -5.68 2.12 -28.38
C ARG A 148 -5.45 3.54 -28.93
N ALA A 149 -4.41 3.71 -29.72
CA ALA A 149 -4.11 4.97 -30.39
C ALA A 149 -5.22 5.40 -31.36
N ASP A 150 -5.92 4.41 -31.95
CA ASP A 150 -7.07 4.61 -32.84
C ASP A 150 -8.43 4.69 -32.11
N ALA A 151 -8.42 4.86 -30.77
CA ALA A 151 -9.65 5.03 -30.00
C ALA A 151 -10.39 6.31 -30.43
N PRO A 152 -11.75 6.30 -30.39
CA PRO A 152 -12.54 7.45 -30.80
C PRO A 152 -12.10 8.75 -30.09
N ALA A 153 -11.92 9.83 -30.85
CA ALA A 153 -11.50 11.11 -30.30
C ALA A 153 -12.41 11.60 -29.16
N GLY A 154 -13.74 11.40 -29.28
CA GLY A 154 -14.69 11.75 -28.24
C GLY A 154 -14.45 11.00 -26.92
N LEU A 155 -13.99 9.73 -26.96
CA LEU A 155 -13.60 9.01 -25.74
C LEU A 155 -12.35 9.61 -25.12
N GLN A 156 -11.34 9.90 -25.93
CA GLN A 156 -10.09 10.52 -25.45
C GLN A 156 -10.34 11.89 -24.83
N GLU A 157 -11.16 12.75 -25.47
CA GLU A 157 -11.50 14.08 -24.97
C GLU A 157 -12.24 13.99 -23.62
N VAL A 158 -13.23 13.12 -23.50
CA VAL A 158 -13.96 12.92 -22.25
C VAL A 158 -13.03 12.43 -21.13
N LEU A 159 -12.18 11.44 -21.42
CA LEU A 159 -11.22 10.93 -20.45
C LEU A 159 -10.17 11.99 -20.07
N LEU A 160 -9.76 12.85 -20.98
CA LEU A 160 -8.86 13.98 -20.70
C LEU A 160 -9.54 15.13 -19.94
N GLY A 161 -10.87 15.09 -19.80
CA GLY A 161 -11.65 16.17 -19.19
C GLY A 161 -11.71 17.41 -20.06
N ARG A 162 -11.49 17.29 -21.36
CA ARG A 162 -11.62 18.38 -22.33
C ARG A 162 -13.05 18.52 -22.75
N GLN A 163 -13.52 19.74 -22.92
CA GLN A 163 -14.82 19.97 -23.54
C GLN A 163 -14.74 19.55 -25.00
N SER A 164 -15.68 18.70 -25.44
CA SER A 164 -15.76 18.34 -26.85
C SER A 164 -16.00 19.60 -27.68
N SER A 165 -15.18 19.82 -28.67
CA SER A 165 -15.38 20.89 -29.68
C SER A 165 -16.53 20.58 -30.65
N ALA A 166 -17.14 19.38 -30.56
CA ALA A 166 -18.28 19.00 -31.35
C ALA A 166 -19.58 19.59 -30.79
N PRO A 167 -20.59 19.91 -31.64
CA PRO A 167 -21.86 20.45 -31.19
C PRO A 167 -22.52 19.54 -30.14
N ILE A 168 -22.93 20.12 -29.01
CA ILE A 168 -23.44 19.47 -27.79
C ILE A 168 -24.65 18.54 -28.04
N TRP A 169 -25.32 18.66 -29.17
CA TRP A 169 -26.52 17.86 -29.50
C TRP A 169 -26.25 16.43 -30.03
N ARG A 170 -24.99 15.99 -30.12
CA ARG A 170 -24.62 14.64 -30.61
C ARG A 170 -24.24 13.60 -29.56
N GLY A 171 -24.56 13.82 -28.31
CA GLY A 171 -24.38 12.87 -27.23
C GLY A 171 -23.70 13.49 -25.99
N SER A 172 -24.24 13.17 -24.81
CA SER A 172 -23.62 13.63 -23.57
C SER A 172 -22.31 12.88 -23.32
N PRO A 173 -21.35 13.42 -22.58
CA PRO A 173 -20.17 12.69 -22.10
C PRO A 173 -20.52 11.37 -21.43
N ALA A 174 -21.65 11.29 -20.73
CA ALA A 174 -22.17 10.07 -20.13
C ALA A 174 -22.40 8.95 -21.18
N GLN A 175 -23.08 9.25 -22.28
CA GLN A 175 -23.34 8.27 -23.34
C GLN A 175 -22.06 7.77 -24.01
N VAL A 176 -21.01 8.58 -24.07
CA VAL A 176 -19.70 8.15 -24.58
C VAL A 176 -19.11 7.10 -23.64
N ILE A 177 -19.16 7.31 -22.34
CA ILE A 177 -18.61 6.42 -21.31
C ILE A 177 -19.41 5.12 -21.18
N GLU A 178 -20.75 5.20 -21.20
CA GLU A 178 -21.64 4.04 -21.02
C GLU A 178 -21.52 2.99 -22.12
N LYS A 179 -21.09 3.40 -23.30
CA LYS A 179 -20.84 2.49 -24.44
C LYS A 179 -19.50 1.76 -24.36
N GLN A 180 -18.65 2.11 -23.37
CA GLN A 180 -17.31 1.54 -23.28
C GLN A 180 -17.29 0.29 -22.40
N VAL A 181 -16.27 -0.51 -22.64
CA VAL A 181 -15.87 -1.62 -21.79
C VAL A 181 -14.56 -1.23 -21.13
N PHE A 182 -14.54 -1.21 -19.81
CA PHE A 182 -13.36 -0.91 -19.01
C PHE A 182 -12.75 -2.18 -18.43
N SER A 183 -11.44 -2.20 -18.25
CA SER A 183 -10.77 -3.23 -17.47
C SER A 183 -9.94 -2.62 -16.36
N VAL A 184 -9.77 -3.35 -15.27
CA VAL A 184 -8.98 -3.02 -14.08
C VAL A 184 -8.40 -4.30 -13.50
N VAL A 185 -7.28 -4.20 -12.78
CA VAL A 185 -6.79 -5.35 -12.00
C VAL A 185 -7.66 -5.48 -10.74
N ALA A 186 -8.19 -6.69 -10.52
CA ALA A 186 -9.04 -7.00 -9.37
C ALA A 186 -8.32 -6.72 -8.04
N GLY A 187 -9.05 -6.28 -7.02
CA GLY A 187 -8.53 -6.00 -5.68
C GLY A 187 -7.64 -4.75 -5.56
N THR A 188 -7.39 -4.02 -6.66
CA THR A 188 -6.54 -2.82 -6.65
C THR A 188 -7.32 -1.54 -6.34
N PRO A 189 -6.63 -0.47 -5.90
CA PRO A 189 -7.24 0.86 -5.77
C PRO A 189 -7.89 1.37 -7.04
N SER A 190 -7.40 0.96 -8.22
CA SER A 190 -7.97 1.34 -9.52
C SER A 190 -9.38 0.79 -9.72
N GLU A 191 -9.63 -0.46 -9.31
CA GLU A 191 -10.97 -1.05 -9.34
C GLU A 191 -11.94 -0.30 -8.44
N ALA A 192 -11.56 -0.10 -7.18
CA ALA A 192 -12.38 0.62 -6.21
C ALA A 192 -12.64 2.08 -6.63
N TRP A 193 -11.66 2.73 -7.25
CA TRP A 193 -11.81 4.08 -7.78
C TRP A 193 -12.80 4.12 -8.94
N LEU A 194 -12.64 3.22 -9.93
CA LEU A 194 -13.52 3.17 -11.10
C LEU A 194 -14.96 2.93 -10.69
N ALA A 195 -15.21 1.98 -9.79
CA ALA A 195 -16.53 1.71 -9.25
C ALA A 195 -17.16 2.96 -8.62
N ARG A 196 -16.39 3.68 -7.78
CA ARG A 196 -16.85 4.95 -7.18
C ARG A 196 -17.13 6.04 -8.20
N GLN A 197 -16.33 6.14 -9.31
CA GLN A 197 -16.59 7.15 -10.34
C GLN A 197 -17.88 6.83 -11.12
N LEU A 198 -18.10 5.57 -11.49
CA LEU A 198 -19.31 5.16 -12.18
C LEU A 198 -20.55 5.43 -11.31
N ASP A 199 -20.51 5.07 -10.04
CA ASP A 199 -21.60 5.34 -9.09
C ASP A 199 -21.84 6.86 -8.91
N LYS A 200 -20.78 7.63 -8.65
CA LYS A 200 -20.85 9.09 -8.45
C LYS A 200 -21.53 9.81 -9.62
N PHE A 201 -21.25 9.39 -10.83
CA PHE A 201 -21.81 10.01 -12.05
C PHE A 201 -23.03 9.25 -12.59
N GLN A 202 -23.51 8.23 -11.87
CA GLN A 202 -24.65 7.39 -12.25
C GLN A 202 -24.51 6.80 -13.67
N LEU A 203 -23.30 6.32 -13.99
CA LEU A 203 -22.93 5.75 -15.28
C LEU A 203 -23.00 4.22 -15.23
N THR A 204 -23.59 3.63 -16.25
CA THR A 204 -23.65 2.17 -16.43
C THR A 204 -22.68 1.73 -17.54
N ALA A 205 -21.41 1.54 -17.20
CA ALA A 205 -20.43 0.99 -18.13
C ALA A 205 -20.03 -0.43 -17.71
N LYS A 206 -19.68 -1.26 -18.69
CA LYS A 206 -19.19 -2.61 -18.40
C LYS A 206 -17.77 -2.56 -17.87
N VAL A 207 -17.54 -3.15 -16.69
CA VAL A 207 -16.20 -3.31 -16.12
C VAL A 207 -15.83 -4.79 -16.11
N ILE A 208 -14.63 -5.11 -16.56
CA ILE A 208 -14.08 -6.47 -16.58
C ILE A 208 -12.84 -6.47 -15.67
N PRO A 209 -12.92 -7.04 -14.48
CA PRO A 209 -11.74 -7.26 -13.65
C PRO A 209 -10.83 -8.31 -14.31
N VAL A 210 -9.52 -8.15 -14.12
CA VAL A 210 -8.48 -9.05 -14.62
C VAL A 210 -7.49 -9.39 -13.49
N ASP A 211 -6.78 -10.51 -13.63
CA ASP A 211 -5.88 -11.02 -12.59
C ASP A 211 -4.52 -10.30 -12.56
N GLY A 212 -4.17 -9.53 -13.59
CA GLY A 212 -2.88 -8.83 -13.66
C GLY A 212 -2.80 -7.85 -14.82
N TYR A 213 -1.70 -7.09 -14.84
CA TYR A 213 -1.53 -5.99 -15.80
C TYR A 213 -1.46 -6.46 -17.25
N ASP A 214 -0.75 -7.56 -17.53
CA ASP A 214 -0.64 -8.11 -18.89
C ASP A 214 -2.00 -8.54 -19.44
N ALA A 215 -2.88 -9.07 -18.59
CA ALA A 215 -4.24 -9.44 -19.00
C ALA A 215 -5.06 -8.19 -19.37
N GLY A 216 -4.92 -7.10 -18.62
CA GLY A 216 -5.58 -5.82 -18.90
C GLY A 216 -5.11 -5.22 -20.24
N ILE A 217 -3.82 -5.24 -20.49
CA ILE A 217 -3.23 -4.73 -21.74
C ILE A 217 -3.71 -5.55 -22.94
N ARG A 218 -3.67 -6.90 -22.84
CA ARG A 218 -4.18 -7.78 -23.90
C ARG A 218 -5.63 -7.45 -24.25
N ARG A 219 -6.49 -7.17 -23.28
CA ARG A 219 -7.88 -6.79 -23.56
C ARG A 219 -8.02 -5.50 -24.36
N VAL A 220 -7.11 -4.54 -24.19
CA VAL A 220 -7.10 -3.33 -25.03
C VAL A 220 -6.56 -3.63 -26.41
N VAL A 221 -5.51 -4.45 -26.53
CA VAL A 221 -4.93 -4.86 -27.82
C VAL A 221 -5.94 -5.62 -28.68
N ASP A 222 -6.65 -6.58 -28.09
CA ASP A 222 -7.65 -7.43 -28.78
C ASP A 222 -9.04 -6.80 -28.89
N ARG A 223 -9.20 -5.55 -28.41
CA ARG A 223 -10.45 -4.75 -28.43
C ARG A 223 -11.57 -5.33 -27.58
N SER A 224 -11.31 -6.26 -26.65
CA SER A 224 -12.29 -6.76 -25.69
C SER A 224 -12.53 -5.78 -24.53
N ALA A 225 -11.63 -4.81 -24.34
CA ALA A 225 -11.85 -3.60 -23.55
C ALA A 225 -11.42 -2.36 -24.34
N ASN A 226 -12.07 -1.24 -24.08
CA ASN A 226 -11.74 0.05 -24.70
C ASN A 226 -10.67 0.80 -23.93
N VAL A 227 -10.68 0.67 -22.60
CA VAL A 227 -9.76 1.35 -21.69
C VAL A 227 -9.34 0.41 -20.58
N PHE A 228 -8.05 0.43 -20.23
CA PHE A 228 -7.52 -0.24 -19.05
C PHE A 228 -7.01 0.81 -18.06
N PHE A 229 -7.55 0.80 -16.84
CA PHE A 229 -7.13 1.69 -15.75
C PHE A 229 -6.20 0.97 -14.78
N ALA A 230 -5.03 1.56 -14.55
CA ALA A 230 -4.02 1.07 -13.60
C ALA A 230 -3.08 2.21 -13.20
N ASP A 231 -2.04 1.94 -12.39
CA ASP A 231 -0.99 2.93 -12.15
C ASP A 231 -0.35 3.38 -13.49
N ARG A 232 -0.23 4.69 -13.67
CA ARG A 232 0.22 5.28 -14.94
C ARG A 232 1.64 4.83 -15.33
N SER A 233 2.52 4.65 -14.36
CA SER A 233 3.91 4.24 -14.63
C SER A 233 3.96 2.79 -15.09
N ILE A 234 3.11 1.93 -14.55
CA ILE A 234 2.95 0.55 -15.01
C ILE A 234 2.41 0.53 -16.44
N LEU A 235 1.39 1.35 -16.72
CA LEU A 235 0.83 1.45 -18.08
C LEU A 235 1.85 1.94 -19.10
N LEU A 236 2.67 2.94 -18.75
CA LEU A 236 3.71 3.47 -19.64
C LEU A 236 4.79 2.42 -19.95
N ASP A 237 5.30 1.74 -18.93
CA ASP A 237 6.29 0.68 -19.11
C ASP A 237 5.72 -0.46 -19.96
N ALA A 238 4.51 -0.90 -19.66
CA ALA A 238 3.88 -2.01 -20.36
C ALA A 238 3.50 -1.66 -21.81
N ALA A 239 3.01 -0.45 -22.08
CA ALA A 239 2.75 0.01 -23.43
C ALA A 239 4.05 0.03 -24.28
N THR A 240 5.14 0.51 -23.71
CA THR A 240 6.45 0.57 -24.39
C THR A 240 6.99 -0.83 -24.73
N ARG A 241 6.76 -1.82 -23.87
CA ARG A 241 7.23 -3.21 -24.07
C ARG A 241 6.29 -4.08 -24.90
N SER A 242 5.06 -3.61 -25.13
CA SER A 242 4.08 -4.38 -25.90
C SER A 242 4.56 -4.57 -27.35
N PRO A 243 4.38 -5.76 -27.94
CA PRO A 243 4.54 -5.95 -29.40
C PRO A 243 3.67 -5.00 -30.22
N SER A 244 2.56 -4.51 -29.64
CA SER A 244 1.65 -3.53 -30.24
C SER A 244 1.86 -2.12 -29.73
N ALA A 245 3.09 -1.74 -29.32
CA ALA A 245 3.38 -0.42 -28.74
C ALA A 245 2.89 0.75 -29.59
N GLY A 246 3.00 0.66 -30.93
CA GLY A 246 2.51 1.68 -31.85
C GLY A 246 1.00 1.84 -31.89
N ASP A 247 0.26 0.83 -31.41
CA ASP A 247 -1.20 0.83 -31.38
C ASP A 247 -1.77 1.27 -30.02
N LEU A 248 -0.93 1.52 -29.04
CA LEU A 248 -1.32 1.83 -27.66
C LEU A 248 -0.96 3.28 -27.30
N THR A 249 -1.80 3.89 -26.50
CA THR A 249 -1.53 5.21 -25.91
C THR A 249 -1.92 5.23 -24.45
N VAL A 250 -1.06 5.82 -23.62
CA VAL A 250 -1.36 6.15 -22.23
C VAL A 250 -1.70 7.62 -22.17
N LEU A 251 -2.90 7.95 -21.68
CA LEU A 251 -3.32 9.34 -21.62
C LEU A 251 -2.40 10.16 -20.70
N ASP A 252 -2.13 11.40 -21.14
CA ASP A 252 -1.38 12.35 -20.31
C ASP A 252 -2.30 13.00 -19.26
N ARG A 253 -2.84 12.14 -18.40
CA ARG A 253 -3.69 12.51 -17.27
C ARG A 253 -3.54 11.51 -16.15
N LEU A 254 -3.40 12.01 -14.94
CA LEU A 254 -3.64 11.26 -13.71
C LEU A 254 -5.08 11.49 -13.25
N PHE A 255 -5.84 10.43 -13.05
CA PHE A 255 -7.21 10.48 -12.54
C PHE A 255 -7.23 10.58 -11.00
N THR A 256 -6.17 10.08 -10.38
CA THR A 256 -5.92 10.20 -8.94
C THR A 256 -4.45 10.44 -8.70
N TYR A 257 -4.14 10.92 -7.50
CA TYR A 257 -2.79 10.90 -6.96
C TYR A 257 -2.79 9.91 -5.80
N GLY A 258 -1.89 8.94 -5.83
CA GLY A 258 -1.74 7.92 -4.80
C GLY A 258 -0.28 7.54 -4.69
N PRO A 259 0.39 7.84 -3.57
CA PRO A 259 1.79 7.47 -3.44
C PRO A 259 1.94 5.96 -3.30
N LEU A 260 3.06 5.44 -3.81
CA LEU A 260 3.53 4.11 -3.43
C LEU A 260 4.43 4.25 -2.19
N ALA A 261 4.38 3.24 -1.34
CA ALA A 261 5.23 3.13 -0.16
C ALA A 261 5.73 1.69 0.01
N LEU A 262 6.64 1.48 0.96
CA LEU A 262 6.97 0.15 1.45
C LEU A 262 6.03 -0.15 2.62
N ALA A 263 5.56 -1.40 2.75
CA ALA A 263 4.67 -1.76 3.86
C ALA A 263 5.35 -2.73 4.82
N LEU A 264 5.08 -2.57 6.10
CA LEU A 264 5.67 -3.31 7.21
C LEU A 264 4.62 -3.60 8.30
N ALA A 265 4.97 -4.42 9.26
CA ALA A 265 4.07 -4.79 10.35
C ALA A 265 3.62 -3.56 11.14
N ARG A 266 2.34 -3.51 11.52
CA ARG A 266 1.80 -2.41 12.31
C ARG A 266 2.44 -2.32 13.69
N GLY A 267 2.77 -1.08 14.09
CA GLY A 267 3.34 -0.78 15.41
C GLY A 267 4.81 -1.15 15.53
N ASP A 268 5.49 -1.52 14.46
CA ASP A 268 6.93 -1.76 14.44
C ASP A 268 7.68 -0.45 14.13
N GLU A 269 7.62 0.48 15.09
CA GLU A 269 8.13 1.83 14.95
C GLU A 269 9.65 1.88 14.76
N ASP A 270 10.40 1.00 15.41
CA ASP A 270 11.86 0.96 15.29
C ASP A 270 12.29 0.53 13.88
N PHE A 271 11.62 -0.49 13.33
CA PHE A 271 11.89 -0.91 11.95
C PHE A 271 11.43 0.16 10.95
N ARG A 272 10.26 0.78 11.18
CA ARG A 272 9.78 1.88 10.35
C ARG A 272 10.74 3.06 10.35
N LEU A 273 11.28 3.44 11.53
CA LEU A 273 12.25 4.51 11.64
C LEU A 273 13.54 4.21 10.85
N LEU A 274 14.05 2.97 10.93
CA LEU A 274 15.20 2.54 10.13
C LEU A 274 14.92 2.64 8.62
N VAL A 275 13.75 2.16 8.19
CA VAL A 275 13.31 2.24 6.79
C VAL A 275 13.23 3.69 6.33
N ASP A 276 12.54 4.57 7.07
CA ASP A 276 12.31 5.96 6.70
C ASP A 276 13.62 6.77 6.69
N LYS A 277 14.50 6.54 7.66
CA LYS A 277 15.85 7.13 7.70
C LYS A 277 16.66 6.73 6.47
N THR A 278 16.68 5.43 6.15
CA THR A 278 17.41 4.90 5.00
C THR A 278 16.90 5.50 3.70
N LEU A 279 15.58 5.55 3.50
CA LEU A 279 14.96 6.14 2.31
C LEU A 279 15.27 7.63 2.22
N SER A 280 15.14 8.38 3.33
CA SER A 280 15.40 9.82 3.37
C SER A 280 16.83 10.17 3.00
N GLN A 281 17.80 9.41 3.51
CA GLN A 281 19.21 9.57 3.15
C GLN A 281 19.47 9.19 1.69
N PHE A 282 18.86 8.09 1.23
CA PHE A 282 19.03 7.61 -0.13
C PHE A 282 18.45 8.59 -1.16
N PHE A 283 17.27 9.17 -0.93
CA PHE A 283 16.64 10.14 -1.84
C PHE A 283 17.49 11.41 -2.06
N ARG A 284 18.39 11.73 -1.14
CA ARG A 284 19.33 12.86 -1.23
C ARG A 284 20.65 12.50 -1.92
N SER A 285 20.85 11.22 -2.26
CA SER A 285 22.11 10.74 -2.83
C SER A 285 22.11 10.76 -4.36
N GLU A 286 23.28 10.87 -4.97
CA GLU A 286 23.46 10.73 -6.43
C GLU A 286 23.07 9.32 -6.92
N ASN A 287 23.25 8.31 -6.10
CA ASN A 287 22.86 6.94 -6.42
C ASN A 287 21.35 6.79 -6.64
N PHE A 288 20.54 7.57 -5.92
CA PHE A 288 19.11 7.61 -6.13
C PHE A 288 18.74 8.18 -7.49
N HIS A 289 19.40 9.25 -7.92
CA HIS A 289 19.17 9.81 -9.25
C HIS A 289 19.42 8.75 -10.35
N GLY A 290 20.53 8.02 -10.26
CA GLY A 290 20.83 6.91 -11.19
C GLY A 290 19.76 5.82 -11.18
N LEU A 291 19.27 5.42 -10.01
CA LEU A 291 18.18 4.46 -9.89
C LEU A 291 16.89 4.96 -10.56
N TYR A 292 16.50 6.21 -10.30
CA TYR A 292 15.31 6.81 -10.89
C TYR A 292 15.39 6.84 -12.41
N VAL A 293 16.51 7.37 -12.94
CA VAL A 293 16.74 7.48 -14.40
C VAL A 293 16.67 6.13 -15.09
N LYS A 294 17.21 5.09 -14.47
CA LYS A 294 17.16 3.71 -15.00
C LYS A 294 15.74 3.23 -15.29
N TRP A 295 14.77 3.60 -14.44
CA TRP A 295 13.41 3.07 -14.52
C TRP A 295 12.41 4.03 -15.17
N PHE A 296 12.60 5.33 -15.00
CA PHE A 296 11.60 6.35 -15.36
C PHE A 296 12.14 7.44 -16.29
N GLY A 297 13.42 7.40 -16.65
CA GLY A 297 14.06 8.46 -17.41
C GLY A 297 14.37 9.69 -16.52
N GLN A 298 14.69 10.82 -17.15
CA GLN A 298 15.03 12.04 -16.41
C GLN A 298 13.85 12.54 -15.57
N PRO A 299 14.07 12.83 -14.26
CA PRO A 299 13.00 13.32 -13.41
C PRO A 299 12.59 14.74 -13.80
N GLY A 300 11.29 14.96 -13.99
CA GLY A 300 10.73 16.30 -14.09
C GLY A 300 10.69 17.02 -12.73
N GLU A 301 10.42 18.33 -12.73
CA GLU A 301 10.38 19.16 -11.52
C GLU A 301 9.44 18.60 -10.43
N SER A 302 8.28 18.09 -10.82
CA SER A 302 7.31 17.49 -9.90
C SER A 302 7.87 16.27 -9.17
N ALA A 303 8.62 15.41 -9.87
CA ALA A 303 9.26 14.25 -9.27
C ALA A 303 10.38 14.67 -8.30
N VAL A 304 11.22 15.62 -8.69
CA VAL A 304 12.26 16.19 -7.84
C VAL A 304 11.65 16.77 -6.57
N MET A 305 10.58 17.56 -6.70
CA MET A 305 9.89 18.17 -5.57
C MET A 305 9.28 17.10 -4.64
N PHE A 306 8.65 16.06 -5.22
CA PHE A 306 8.08 14.96 -4.45
C PHE A 306 9.13 14.31 -3.53
N PHE A 307 10.29 13.93 -4.05
CA PHE A 307 11.32 13.28 -3.25
C PHE A 307 11.96 14.22 -2.22
N ARG A 308 12.08 15.51 -2.53
CA ARG A 308 12.53 16.51 -1.55
C ARG A 308 11.56 16.66 -0.37
N LEU A 309 10.25 16.62 -0.63
CA LEU A 309 9.23 16.72 0.41
C LEU A 309 9.04 15.42 1.18
N SER A 310 9.25 14.27 0.54
CA SER A 310 9.13 12.95 1.18
C SER A 310 10.32 12.65 2.09
N ALA A 311 11.52 13.13 1.77
CA ALA A 311 12.72 12.90 2.56
C ALA A 311 12.69 13.72 3.86
N LEU A 312 12.53 13.04 5.00
CA LEU A 312 12.50 13.67 6.31
C LEU A 312 13.87 14.23 6.70
N PRO A 313 13.94 15.42 7.35
CA PRO A 313 15.17 15.92 7.93
C PRO A 313 15.63 15.05 9.10
N GLU A 314 16.94 15.07 9.40
CA GLU A 314 17.53 14.42 10.59
C GLU A 314 17.24 15.20 11.87
#